data_65bb5b820851b280e820189d61b505c2
#
_entry.id   65bb5b820851b280e820189d61b505c2
#
_cell.length_a   1.000
_cell.length_b   1.000
_cell.length_c   1.000
_cell.angle_alpha   90.00
_cell.angle_beta   90.00
_cell.angle_gamma   90.00
#
_symmetry.space_group_name_H-M   'P 1'
#
loop_
_entity.id
_entity.type
_entity.pdbx_description
1 polymer ?
#
loop_
_entity_poly.entity_id
_entity_poly.type
_entity_poly.pdbx_seq_one_letter_code
_entity_poly.pdbx_strand_id
1 'polypeptide(L)'
;MEYIKASKLIHKMSGGEGWFGATHNMNIYKGCNQGCIYCDSRSSCYQIKEFDRVKVKQDAPLKIESELKNKRTKCVISMGGMSDPYNHLEEELLYTRSALESILKYGFGVHCITKNTRILRDMDLFKKIGKNNIASIGITITTFDDRLQSRIERNVSSTSERFEAIRKLSDEGIFVGIMMMPLLPFINDTIENVESIVRKASQVGAKYIYPSFGVTLRENQRQHFFGKIGEKLSKQYIEEFGDSYICNSPKQKELKAHFKKLCDQYGILYKMSDIINESKKHIKTEQIALKL
;
A
#
# COMPACT_ATOMS: atom_id res chain seq x y z
N MET A 1 -22.23 4.82 -11.53
CA MET A 1 -21.24 3.75 -11.30
C MET A 1 -21.02 3.00 -12.60
N GLU A 2 -19.77 2.68 -12.98
CA GLU A 2 -19.45 1.96 -14.23
C GLU A 2 -18.91 0.57 -13.91
N TYR A 3 -19.52 -0.45 -14.50
CA TYR A 3 -19.11 -1.84 -14.36
C TYR A 3 -18.34 -2.32 -15.58
N ILE A 4 -17.25 -3.08 -15.37
CA ILE A 4 -16.45 -3.69 -16.43
C ILE A 4 -16.35 -5.20 -16.24
N LYS A 5 -16.34 -5.94 -17.34
CA LYS A 5 -16.11 -7.38 -17.31
C LYS A 5 -14.66 -7.69 -16.94
N ALA A 6 -14.44 -8.69 -16.11
CA ALA A 6 -13.13 -9.26 -15.80
C ALA A 6 -13.25 -10.79 -15.73
N SER A 7 -12.36 -11.48 -16.44
CA SER A 7 -12.34 -12.95 -16.45
C SER A 7 -11.75 -13.50 -15.15
N LYS A 8 -10.78 -12.80 -14.56
CA LYS A 8 -10.06 -13.20 -13.36
C LYS A 8 -9.76 -11.99 -12.50
N LEU A 9 -9.75 -12.19 -11.18
CA LEU A 9 -9.50 -11.13 -10.19
C LEU A 9 -8.23 -11.35 -9.39
N ILE A 10 -7.81 -12.59 -9.20
CA ILE A 10 -6.62 -12.97 -8.44
C ILE A 10 -5.53 -13.44 -9.42
N HIS A 11 -4.46 -12.70 -9.53
CA HIS A 11 -3.36 -12.95 -10.47
C HIS A 11 -2.07 -13.30 -9.72
N LYS A 12 -1.32 -14.27 -10.26
CA LYS A 12 0.02 -14.60 -9.75
C LYS A 12 0.96 -13.41 -10.01
N MET A 13 1.79 -13.07 -9.03
CA MET A 13 2.82 -12.03 -9.14
C MET A 13 4.12 -12.64 -9.66
N SER A 14 4.87 -11.87 -10.46
CA SER A 14 6.26 -12.18 -10.77
C SER A 14 7.13 -11.85 -9.54
N GLY A 15 8.07 -12.72 -9.16
CA GLY A 15 8.99 -12.46 -8.04
C GLY A 15 8.72 -13.21 -6.73
N GLY A 16 7.78 -14.16 -6.73
CA GLY A 16 7.52 -15.02 -5.58
C GLY A 16 7.03 -14.26 -4.34
N GLU A 17 7.47 -14.68 -3.15
CA GLU A 17 7.04 -14.10 -1.86
C GLU A 17 7.76 -12.78 -1.51
N GLY A 18 8.50 -12.18 -2.42
CA GLY A 18 9.36 -11.02 -2.15
C GLY A 18 8.63 -9.72 -1.78
N TRP A 19 7.29 -9.68 -1.87
CA TRP A 19 6.47 -8.52 -1.51
C TRP A 19 5.54 -8.87 -0.35
N PHE A 20 5.95 -8.57 0.89
CA PHE A 20 5.19 -8.86 2.12
C PHE A 20 4.68 -10.30 2.23
N GLY A 21 5.40 -11.26 1.65
CA GLY A 21 5.00 -12.66 1.60
C GLY A 21 3.90 -12.98 0.58
N ALA A 22 3.44 -12.00 -0.20
CA ALA A 22 2.38 -12.19 -1.18
C ALA A 22 2.90 -12.81 -2.47
N THR A 23 2.19 -13.82 -2.99
CA THR A 23 2.45 -14.44 -4.30
C THR A 23 1.40 -14.10 -5.34
N HIS A 24 0.29 -13.52 -4.91
CA HIS A 24 -0.82 -13.12 -5.77
C HIS A 24 -1.27 -11.71 -5.44
N ASN A 25 -1.81 -11.03 -6.43
CA ASN A 25 -2.51 -9.76 -6.23
C ASN A 25 -3.99 -9.89 -6.56
N MET A 26 -4.78 -9.01 -5.97
CA MET A 26 -6.21 -8.88 -6.22
C MET A 26 -6.54 -7.42 -6.46
N ASN A 27 -7.27 -7.13 -7.56
CA ASN A 27 -7.76 -5.79 -7.86
C ASN A 27 -9.26 -5.87 -8.15
N ILE A 28 -10.07 -5.35 -7.24
CA ILE A 28 -11.55 -5.30 -7.34
C ILE A 28 -11.98 -4.16 -8.27
N TYR A 29 -11.23 -3.09 -8.24
CA TYR A 29 -11.46 -1.87 -9.00
C TYR A 29 -10.42 -1.67 -10.10
N LYS A 30 -10.75 -0.86 -11.12
CA LYS A 30 -9.83 -0.35 -12.14
C LYS A 30 -9.90 1.17 -12.15
N GLY A 31 -8.74 1.84 -12.12
CA GLY A 31 -8.65 3.28 -11.90
C GLY A 31 -8.69 3.63 -10.42
N CYS A 32 -8.39 4.89 -10.09
CA CYS A 32 -8.33 5.36 -8.72
C CYS A 32 -8.56 6.89 -8.68
N ASN A 33 -9.47 7.35 -7.83
CA ASN A 33 -9.83 8.77 -7.72
C ASN A 33 -9.13 9.49 -6.56
N GLN A 34 -8.15 8.89 -5.93
CA GLN A 34 -7.45 9.47 -4.78
C GLN A 34 -6.59 10.69 -5.12
N GLY A 35 -6.33 10.93 -6.40
CA GLY A 35 -5.68 12.15 -6.87
C GLY A 35 -4.20 12.28 -6.49
N CYS A 36 -3.51 11.17 -6.18
CA CYS A 36 -2.08 11.18 -5.94
C CYS A 36 -1.34 11.62 -7.20
N ILE A 37 -0.61 12.74 -7.11
CA ILE A 37 0.07 13.33 -8.27
C ILE A 37 1.19 12.43 -8.83
N TYR A 38 1.74 11.57 -8.01
CA TYR A 38 2.87 10.68 -8.29
C TYR A 38 2.48 9.24 -8.65
N CYS A 39 1.19 8.92 -8.79
CA CYS A 39 0.72 7.53 -8.92
C CYS A 39 1.28 6.83 -10.16
N ASP A 40 2.06 5.76 -9.95
CA ASP A 40 2.67 4.97 -11.04
C ASP A 40 1.61 4.28 -11.92
N SER A 41 0.45 3.95 -11.36
CA SER A 41 -0.65 3.31 -12.10
C SER A 41 -1.28 4.20 -13.19
N ARG A 42 -0.91 5.49 -13.27
CA ARG A 42 -1.25 6.38 -14.39
C ARG A 42 -0.41 6.13 -15.64
N SER A 43 0.69 5.41 -15.50
CA SER A 43 1.57 5.10 -16.62
C SER A 43 0.81 4.35 -17.72
N SER A 44 1.16 4.64 -18.97
CA SER A 44 0.61 4.00 -20.17
C SER A 44 0.77 2.48 -20.17
N CYS A 45 1.80 1.95 -19.49
CA CYS A 45 2.04 0.51 -19.38
C CYS A 45 0.89 -0.27 -18.71
N TYR A 46 0.07 0.38 -17.87
CA TYR A 46 -1.08 -0.24 -17.23
C TYR A 46 -2.37 -0.14 -18.05
N GLN A 47 -2.36 0.59 -19.15
CA GLN A 47 -3.49 0.71 -20.10
C GLN A 47 -4.83 1.08 -19.43
N ILE A 48 -4.77 1.98 -18.42
CA ILE A 48 -5.97 2.47 -17.73
C ILE A 48 -6.38 3.80 -18.33
N LYS A 49 -7.37 3.75 -19.23
CA LYS A 49 -8.02 4.95 -19.75
C LYS A 49 -8.85 5.60 -18.64
N GLU A 50 -8.91 6.94 -18.62
CA GLU A 50 -9.66 7.71 -17.62
C GLU A 50 -9.32 7.27 -16.18
N PHE A 51 -8.04 7.29 -15.82
CA PHE A 51 -7.52 6.74 -14.56
C PHE A 51 -8.26 7.23 -13.32
N ASP A 52 -8.71 8.49 -13.30
CA ASP A 52 -9.42 9.08 -12.15
C ASP A 52 -10.88 8.59 -12.00
N ARG A 53 -11.42 7.90 -13.02
CA ARG A 53 -12.74 7.28 -12.99
C ARG A 53 -12.64 5.85 -12.52
N VAL A 54 -13.09 5.61 -11.29
CA VAL A 54 -13.10 4.26 -10.71
C VAL A 54 -14.17 3.41 -11.40
N LYS A 55 -13.75 2.28 -11.95
CA LYS A 55 -14.62 1.26 -12.58
C LYS A 55 -14.66 0.02 -11.70
N VAL A 56 -15.83 -0.55 -11.54
CA VAL A 56 -16.08 -1.73 -10.69
C VAL A 56 -16.02 -3.00 -11.54
N LYS A 57 -15.28 -4.00 -11.12
CA LYS A 57 -15.31 -5.30 -11.79
C LYS A 57 -16.61 -6.02 -11.46
N GLN A 58 -17.35 -6.36 -12.52
CA GLN A 58 -18.67 -6.98 -12.40
C GLN A 58 -18.60 -8.31 -11.67
N ASP A 59 -19.54 -8.55 -10.75
CA ASP A 59 -19.65 -9.79 -9.94
C ASP A 59 -18.38 -10.12 -9.13
N ALA A 60 -17.59 -9.08 -8.77
CA ALA A 60 -16.31 -9.29 -8.12
C ALA A 60 -16.39 -10.16 -6.85
N PRO A 61 -17.33 -9.99 -5.92
CA PRO A 61 -17.44 -10.86 -4.74
C PRO A 61 -17.61 -12.34 -5.10
N LEU A 62 -18.54 -12.67 -6.00
CA LEU A 62 -18.81 -14.04 -6.43
C LEU A 62 -17.62 -14.68 -7.13
N LYS A 63 -16.94 -13.92 -8.00
CA LYS A 63 -15.74 -14.39 -8.71
C LYS A 63 -14.58 -14.64 -7.76
N ILE A 64 -14.33 -13.74 -6.81
CA ILE A 64 -13.29 -13.89 -5.79
C ILE A 64 -13.56 -15.15 -4.96
N GLU A 65 -14.78 -15.33 -4.48
CA GLU A 65 -15.16 -16.50 -3.72
C GLU A 65 -14.91 -17.80 -4.51
N SER A 66 -15.37 -17.85 -5.76
CA SER A 66 -15.15 -18.98 -6.65
C SER A 66 -13.67 -19.28 -6.90
N GLU A 67 -12.86 -18.24 -7.20
CA GLU A 67 -11.42 -18.39 -7.44
C GLU A 67 -10.69 -18.92 -6.18
N LEU A 68 -11.02 -18.42 -4.98
CA LEU A 68 -10.43 -18.86 -3.73
C LEU A 68 -10.85 -20.27 -3.35
N LYS A 69 -12.14 -20.62 -3.53
CA LYS A 69 -12.66 -21.97 -3.31
C LYS A 69 -11.91 -23.02 -4.13
N ASN A 70 -11.63 -22.72 -5.40
CA ASN A 70 -11.01 -23.65 -6.34
C ASN A 70 -9.47 -23.66 -6.27
N LYS A 71 -8.86 -22.74 -5.49
CA LYS A 71 -7.41 -22.64 -5.39
C LYS A 71 -6.84 -23.65 -4.38
N ARG A 72 -6.07 -24.63 -4.88
CA ARG A 72 -5.51 -25.73 -4.07
C ARG A 72 -4.44 -25.25 -3.08
N THR A 73 -3.56 -24.34 -3.50
CA THR A 73 -2.45 -23.86 -2.66
C THR A 73 -2.82 -22.57 -1.99
N LYS A 74 -2.74 -22.53 -0.65
CA LYS A 74 -2.96 -21.30 0.12
C LYS A 74 -1.77 -20.36 -0.04
N CYS A 75 -2.05 -19.07 -0.05
CA CYS A 75 -1.05 -18.03 -0.25
C CYS A 75 -1.49 -16.71 0.39
N VAL A 76 -0.60 -15.75 0.42
CA VAL A 76 -0.91 -14.37 0.77
C VAL A 76 -1.30 -13.60 -0.49
N ILE A 77 -2.37 -12.83 -0.41
CA ILE A 77 -2.92 -12.03 -1.51
C ILE A 77 -2.67 -10.55 -1.20
N SER A 78 -2.01 -9.84 -2.12
CA SER A 78 -1.77 -8.40 -2.01
C SER A 78 -2.94 -7.62 -2.62
N MET A 79 -3.38 -6.57 -1.92
CA MET A 79 -4.41 -5.62 -2.36
C MET A 79 -3.87 -4.19 -2.28
N GLY A 80 -4.32 -3.30 -3.16
CA GLY A 80 -3.96 -1.88 -3.10
C GLY A 80 -2.77 -1.45 -3.96
N GLY A 81 -2.19 -2.35 -4.77
CA GLY A 81 -1.06 -2.02 -5.64
C GLY A 81 -1.43 -1.14 -6.84
N MET A 82 -2.61 -1.33 -7.43
CA MET A 82 -3.05 -0.61 -8.64
C MET A 82 -4.14 0.41 -8.36
N SER A 83 -5.03 0.08 -7.45
CA SER A 83 -6.23 0.84 -7.10
C SER A 83 -6.42 0.71 -5.61
N ASP A 84 -6.76 1.77 -4.91
CA ASP A 84 -7.00 1.66 -3.47
C ASP A 84 -8.26 0.82 -3.21
N PRO A 85 -8.16 -0.26 -2.41
CA PRO A 85 -9.31 -1.10 -2.10
C PRO A 85 -10.36 -0.40 -1.24
N TYR A 86 -10.00 0.70 -0.57
CA TYR A 86 -10.89 1.51 0.26
C TYR A 86 -11.24 2.86 -0.39
N ASN A 87 -11.46 2.87 -1.72
CA ASN A 87 -11.92 4.05 -2.44
C ASN A 87 -13.36 4.44 -2.02
N HIS A 88 -13.87 5.55 -2.56
CA HIS A 88 -15.18 6.09 -2.18
C HIS A 88 -16.37 5.14 -2.44
N LEU A 89 -16.27 4.21 -3.39
CA LEU A 89 -17.34 3.25 -3.69
C LEU A 89 -17.51 2.17 -2.61
N GLU A 90 -16.49 1.99 -1.77
CA GLU A 90 -16.52 1.00 -0.68
C GLU A 90 -17.46 1.36 0.47
N GLU A 91 -17.95 2.58 0.55
CA GLU A 91 -19.00 2.94 1.50
C GLU A 91 -20.33 2.25 1.18
N GLU A 92 -20.61 2.07 -0.12
CA GLU A 92 -21.83 1.46 -0.61
C GLU A 92 -21.67 -0.02 -0.96
N LEU A 93 -20.58 -0.37 -1.70
CA LEU A 93 -20.42 -1.70 -2.29
C LEU A 93 -19.95 -2.76 -1.31
N LEU A 94 -19.11 -2.42 -0.34
CA LEU A 94 -18.52 -3.35 0.63
C LEU A 94 -17.75 -4.53 -0.03
N TYR A 95 -17.26 -4.37 -1.26
CA TYR A 95 -16.63 -5.45 -2.02
C TYR A 95 -15.28 -5.88 -1.44
N THR A 96 -14.53 -4.93 -0.86
CA THR A 96 -13.30 -5.23 -0.13
C THR A 96 -13.60 -6.06 1.12
N ARG A 97 -14.67 -5.73 1.87
CA ARG A 97 -15.10 -6.53 3.02
C ARG A 97 -15.49 -7.95 2.60
N SER A 98 -16.29 -8.10 1.56
CA SER A 98 -16.69 -9.41 1.00
C SER A 98 -15.47 -10.23 0.54
N ALA A 99 -14.45 -9.58 -0.06
CA ALA A 99 -13.21 -10.24 -0.43
C ALA A 99 -12.44 -10.73 0.80
N LEU A 100 -12.37 -9.94 1.87
CA LEU A 100 -11.73 -10.34 3.15
C LEU A 100 -12.48 -11.48 3.83
N GLU A 101 -13.81 -11.50 3.78
CA GLU A 101 -14.64 -12.62 4.26
C GLU A 101 -14.33 -13.90 3.51
N SER A 102 -14.19 -13.83 2.18
CA SER A 102 -13.78 -14.96 1.36
C SER A 102 -12.35 -15.42 1.64
N ILE A 103 -11.41 -14.50 1.84
CA ILE A 103 -10.02 -14.79 2.25
C ILE A 103 -10.01 -15.54 3.58
N LEU A 104 -10.77 -15.06 4.57
CA LEU A 104 -10.93 -15.72 5.88
C LEU A 104 -11.55 -17.12 5.74
N LYS A 105 -12.69 -17.22 5.04
CA LYS A 105 -13.46 -18.47 4.84
C LYS A 105 -12.61 -19.59 4.25
N TYR A 106 -11.77 -19.25 3.29
CA TYR A 106 -10.93 -20.23 2.58
C TYR A 106 -9.48 -20.32 3.08
N GLY A 107 -9.13 -19.64 4.19
CA GLY A 107 -7.84 -19.78 4.87
C GLY A 107 -6.66 -19.21 4.08
N PHE A 108 -6.84 -18.08 3.39
CA PHE A 108 -5.76 -17.35 2.72
C PHE A 108 -5.22 -16.25 3.63
N GLY A 109 -4.00 -15.76 3.33
CA GLY A 109 -3.44 -14.55 3.94
C GLY A 109 -3.72 -13.31 3.09
N VAL A 110 -3.52 -12.14 3.69
CA VAL A 110 -3.69 -10.85 3.03
C VAL A 110 -2.60 -9.86 3.42
N HIS A 111 -2.13 -9.09 2.41
CA HIS A 111 -1.42 -7.83 2.60
C HIS A 111 -2.22 -6.73 1.92
N CYS A 112 -2.64 -5.71 2.69
CA CYS A 112 -3.49 -4.64 2.17
C CYS A 112 -2.80 -3.29 2.29
N ILE A 113 -2.68 -2.55 1.17
CA ILE A 113 -2.12 -1.19 1.15
C ILE A 113 -3.25 -0.21 0.88
N THR A 114 -3.31 0.85 1.69
CA THR A 114 -4.30 1.93 1.49
C THR A 114 -3.79 3.28 2.01
N LYS A 115 -4.45 4.36 1.58
CA LYS A 115 -4.33 5.72 2.13
C LYS A 115 -5.59 6.14 2.89
N ASN A 116 -6.51 5.20 3.12
CA ASN A 116 -7.83 5.53 3.62
C ASN A 116 -8.11 4.88 4.98
N THR A 117 -8.60 5.67 5.93
CA THR A 117 -8.98 5.21 7.28
C THR A 117 -10.22 4.32 7.28
N ARG A 118 -10.94 4.18 6.15
CA ARG A 118 -12.04 3.20 5.99
C ARG A 118 -11.61 1.76 6.27
N ILE A 119 -10.33 1.44 6.19
CA ILE A 119 -9.81 0.11 6.55
C ILE A 119 -10.17 -0.29 7.99
N LEU A 120 -10.38 0.68 8.89
CA LEU A 120 -10.80 0.45 10.26
C LEU A 120 -12.15 -0.29 10.37
N ARG A 121 -13.04 -0.14 9.37
CA ARG A 121 -14.29 -0.87 9.28
C ARG A 121 -14.10 -2.39 9.32
N ASP A 122 -12.99 -2.86 8.75
CA ASP A 122 -12.74 -4.29 8.53
C ASP A 122 -11.68 -4.88 9.49
N MET A 123 -11.35 -4.16 10.58
CA MET A 123 -10.38 -4.63 11.60
C MET A 123 -10.70 -6.03 12.13
N ASP A 124 -11.99 -6.34 12.31
CA ASP A 124 -12.45 -7.63 12.78
C ASP A 124 -12.01 -8.79 11.86
N LEU A 125 -12.01 -8.57 10.56
CA LEU A 125 -11.58 -9.56 9.56
C LEU A 125 -10.06 -9.72 9.53
N PHE A 126 -9.31 -8.62 9.53
CA PHE A 126 -7.84 -8.68 9.62
C PHE A 126 -7.39 -9.41 10.88
N LYS A 127 -8.01 -9.14 12.02
CA LYS A 127 -7.73 -9.82 13.29
C LYS A 127 -8.01 -11.32 13.22
N LYS A 128 -9.14 -11.72 12.61
CA LYS A 128 -9.50 -13.13 12.43
C LYS A 128 -8.56 -13.85 11.46
N ILE A 129 -8.20 -13.22 10.33
CA ILE A 129 -7.24 -13.77 9.36
C ILE A 129 -5.87 -13.95 10.03
N GLY A 130 -5.42 -12.94 10.79
CA GLY A 130 -4.11 -12.92 11.46
C GLY A 130 -3.92 -14.05 12.51
N LYS A 131 -4.99 -14.69 12.99
CA LYS A 131 -4.87 -15.84 13.89
C LYS A 131 -4.28 -17.07 13.20
N ASN A 132 -4.56 -17.27 11.91
CA ASN A 132 -4.25 -18.49 11.18
C ASN A 132 -3.37 -18.28 9.96
N ASN A 133 -3.17 -17.04 9.52
CA ASN A 133 -2.38 -16.68 8.33
C ASN A 133 -1.81 -15.27 8.46
N ILE A 134 -0.98 -14.85 7.50
CA ILE A 134 -0.50 -13.47 7.44
C ILE A 134 -1.70 -12.54 7.19
N ALA A 135 -1.87 -11.55 8.07
CA ALA A 135 -2.74 -10.40 7.87
C ALA A 135 -1.92 -9.14 8.17
N SER A 136 -1.40 -8.51 7.13
CA SER A 136 -0.58 -7.31 7.26
C SER A 136 -1.18 -6.12 6.55
N ILE A 137 -1.02 -4.93 7.13
CA ILE A 137 -1.56 -3.67 6.60
C ILE A 137 -0.42 -2.68 6.41
N GLY A 138 -0.35 -2.09 5.21
CA GLY A 138 0.53 -0.96 4.90
C GLY A 138 -0.29 0.32 4.72
N ILE A 139 -0.18 1.26 5.64
CA ILE A 139 -0.77 2.59 5.47
C ILE A 139 0.27 3.50 4.81
N THR A 140 -0.07 4.04 3.63
CA THR A 140 0.86 4.94 2.94
C THR A 140 0.92 6.29 3.66
N ILE A 141 2.12 6.71 4.04
CA ILE A 141 2.44 8.03 4.59
C ILE A 141 3.75 8.49 3.97
N THR A 142 3.70 9.52 3.13
CA THR A 142 4.86 10.06 2.42
C THR A 142 5.34 11.39 2.97
N THR A 143 4.49 12.10 3.68
CA THR A 143 4.84 13.36 4.36
C THR A 143 4.15 13.43 5.72
N PHE A 144 4.83 14.06 6.69
CA PHE A 144 4.28 14.34 8.01
C PHE A 144 3.34 15.54 8.02
N ASP A 145 3.51 16.46 7.07
CA ASP A 145 2.72 17.69 6.95
C ASP A 145 1.39 17.43 6.21
N ASP A 146 0.26 17.61 6.90
CA ASP A 146 -1.10 17.47 6.34
C ASP A 146 -1.38 18.47 5.21
N ARG A 147 -0.78 19.67 5.24
CA ARG A 147 -0.96 20.67 4.17
C ARG A 147 -0.24 20.23 2.90
N LEU A 148 0.98 19.73 3.02
CA LEU A 148 1.67 19.15 1.87
C LEU A 148 0.95 17.91 1.37
N GLN A 149 0.51 17.02 2.29
CA GLN A 149 -0.24 15.82 1.93
C GLN A 149 -1.49 16.16 1.09
N SER A 150 -2.31 17.13 1.51
CA SER A 150 -3.51 17.51 0.77
C SER A 150 -3.24 18.06 -0.64
N ARG A 151 -2.03 18.55 -0.91
CA ARG A 151 -1.61 19.00 -2.24
C ARG A 151 -1.16 17.86 -3.13
N ILE A 152 -0.50 16.85 -2.58
CA ILE A 152 0.06 15.72 -3.35
C ILE A 152 -0.85 14.49 -3.38
N GLU A 153 -1.81 14.38 -2.43
CA GLU A 153 -2.76 13.27 -2.28
C GLU A 153 -4.14 13.82 -1.87
N ARG A 154 -4.95 14.22 -2.85
CA ARG A 154 -6.13 15.09 -2.60
C ARG A 154 -7.32 14.43 -1.92
N ASN A 155 -7.70 13.22 -2.38
CA ASN A 155 -8.98 12.59 -2.00
C ASN A 155 -8.74 11.37 -1.09
N VAL A 156 -7.97 11.57 -0.04
CA VAL A 156 -7.60 10.53 0.92
C VAL A 156 -7.63 11.09 2.33
N SER A 157 -7.60 10.24 3.33
CA SER A 157 -7.47 10.66 4.72
C SER A 157 -6.18 11.46 4.93
N SER A 158 -6.19 12.44 5.82
CA SER A 158 -5.00 13.22 6.18
C SER A 158 -3.89 12.34 6.78
N THR A 159 -2.67 12.82 6.79
CA THR A 159 -1.54 12.12 7.44
C THR A 159 -1.84 11.86 8.92
N SER A 160 -2.38 12.86 9.62
CA SER A 160 -2.75 12.76 11.03
C SER A 160 -3.81 11.67 11.27
N GLU A 161 -4.85 11.59 10.44
CA GLU A 161 -5.88 10.54 10.51
C GLU A 161 -5.30 9.16 10.21
N ARG A 162 -4.35 9.04 9.27
CA ARG A 162 -3.67 7.78 8.96
C ARG A 162 -2.81 7.29 10.12
N PHE A 163 -2.11 8.17 10.83
CA PHE A 163 -1.38 7.81 12.05
C PHE A 163 -2.33 7.32 13.15
N GLU A 164 -3.47 7.98 13.31
CA GLU A 164 -4.49 7.53 14.26
C GLU A 164 -5.07 6.16 13.87
N ALA A 165 -5.27 5.91 12.58
CA ALA A 165 -5.69 4.58 12.09
C ALA A 165 -4.63 3.50 12.40
N ILE A 166 -3.34 3.79 12.23
CA ILE A 166 -2.25 2.88 12.60
C ILE A 166 -2.31 2.58 14.09
N ARG A 167 -2.50 3.59 14.94
CA ARG A 167 -2.62 3.40 16.39
C ARG A 167 -3.74 2.42 16.73
N LYS A 168 -4.96 2.66 16.20
CA LYS A 168 -6.13 1.78 16.43
C LYS A 168 -5.88 0.35 15.96
N LEU A 169 -5.27 0.16 14.80
CA LEU A 169 -4.93 -1.16 14.26
C LEU A 169 -3.89 -1.86 15.14
N SER A 170 -2.87 -1.12 15.58
CA SER A 170 -1.81 -1.64 16.45
C SER A 170 -2.32 -2.01 17.84
N ASP A 171 -3.20 -1.18 18.44
CA ASP A 171 -3.84 -1.45 19.74
C ASP A 171 -4.66 -2.75 19.72
N GLU A 172 -5.25 -3.10 18.57
CA GLU A 172 -5.96 -4.36 18.34
C GLU A 172 -5.04 -5.55 17.99
N GLY A 173 -3.73 -5.34 18.03
CA GLY A 173 -2.73 -6.39 17.76
C GLY A 173 -2.59 -6.75 16.27
N ILE A 174 -3.09 -5.93 15.35
CA ILE A 174 -2.96 -6.15 13.90
C ILE A 174 -1.55 -5.74 13.45
N PHE A 175 -0.92 -6.56 12.61
CA PHE A 175 0.40 -6.29 12.05
C PHE A 175 0.32 -5.16 11.01
N VAL A 176 0.54 -3.93 11.45
CA VAL A 176 0.43 -2.72 10.63
C VAL A 176 1.75 -1.96 10.57
N GLY A 177 2.03 -1.35 9.43
CA GLY A 177 3.19 -0.48 9.23
C GLY A 177 2.94 0.62 8.20
N ILE A 178 3.99 1.33 7.88
CA ILE A 178 3.94 2.48 6.98
C ILE A 178 4.60 2.14 5.65
N MET A 179 3.92 2.48 4.56
CA MET A 179 4.48 2.56 3.22
C MET A 179 4.97 4.00 3.00
N MET A 180 6.24 4.28 3.34
CA MET A 180 6.86 5.60 3.14
C MET A 180 7.39 5.69 1.69
N MET A 181 6.46 5.58 0.74
CA MET A 181 6.77 5.54 -0.69
C MET A 181 5.67 6.19 -1.54
N PRO A 182 6.11 7.07 -2.48
CA PRO A 182 7.48 7.56 -2.71
C PRO A 182 7.83 8.75 -1.82
N LEU A 183 9.12 8.97 -1.55
CA LEU A 183 9.62 10.29 -1.19
C LEU A 183 9.96 11.03 -2.49
N LEU A 184 9.31 12.18 -2.70
CA LEU A 184 9.42 12.97 -3.93
C LEU A 184 10.62 13.91 -3.84
N PRO A 185 11.60 13.81 -4.75
CA PRO A 185 12.73 14.74 -4.81
C PRO A 185 12.27 16.20 -4.78
N PHE A 186 12.97 17.03 -4.00
CA PHE A 186 12.72 18.47 -3.85
C PHE A 186 11.36 18.87 -3.22
N ILE A 187 10.53 17.89 -2.81
CA ILE A 187 9.19 18.15 -2.26
C ILE A 187 9.09 17.68 -0.80
N ASN A 188 9.30 16.39 -0.53
CA ASN A 188 9.21 15.80 0.80
C ASN A 188 10.42 14.91 1.16
N ASP A 189 11.48 14.94 0.37
CA ASP A 189 12.73 14.22 0.59
C ASP A 189 13.68 15.00 1.53
N THR A 190 13.21 15.28 2.75
CA THR A 190 13.96 15.98 3.79
C THR A 190 14.21 15.12 5.01
N ILE A 191 15.28 15.42 5.74
CA ILE A 191 15.63 14.74 6.99
C ILE A 191 14.49 14.90 8.01
N GLU A 192 13.95 16.11 8.14
CA GLU A 192 12.90 16.45 9.09
C GLU A 192 11.63 15.66 8.81
N ASN A 193 11.26 15.47 7.53
CA ASN A 193 10.10 14.67 7.14
C ASN A 193 10.29 13.19 7.53
N VAL A 194 11.45 12.62 7.18
CA VAL A 194 11.78 11.23 7.52
C VAL A 194 11.79 11.01 9.03
N GLU A 195 12.45 11.89 9.77
CA GLU A 195 12.53 11.81 11.23
C GLU A 195 11.15 11.89 11.88
N SER A 196 10.33 12.86 11.46
CA SER A 196 8.98 13.05 11.99
C SER A 196 8.10 11.83 11.76
N ILE A 197 8.16 11.23 10.54
CA ILE A 197 7.42 10.01 10.22
C ILE A 197 7.89 8.84 11.07
N VAL A 198 9.21 8.60 11.19
CA VAL A 198 9.74 7.46 11.96
C VAL A 198 9.43 7.61 13.44
N ARG A 199 9.62 8.80 14.02
CA ARG A 199 9.31 9.09 15.41
C ARG A 199 7.82 8.86 15.71
N LYS A 200 6.94 9.37 14.86
CA LYS A 200 5.49 9.19 15.02
C LYS A 200 5.07 7.73 14.83
N ALA A 201 5.68 7.03 13.89
CA ALA A 201 5.45 5.59 13.67
C ALA A 201 5.70 4.77 14.94
N SER A 202 6.81 5.03 15.65
CA SER A 202 7.10 4.40 16.93
C SER A 202 6.04 4.69 17.98
N GLN A 203 5.59 5.94 18.09
CA GLN A 203 4.57 6.35 19.06
C GLN A 203 3.20 5.70 18.85
N VAL A 204 2.84 5.40 17.59
CA VAL A 204 1.56 4.77 17.25
C VAL A 204 1.65 3.25 17.10
N GLY A 205 2.78 2.64 17.43
CA GLY A 205 2.98 1.19 17.44
C GLY A 205 3.13 0.55 16.06
N ALA A 206 3.52 1.32 15.01
CA ALA A 206 3.81 0.76 13.70
C ALA A 206 4.96 -0.25 13.78
N LYS A 207 4.77 -1.45 13.22
CA LYS A 207 5.76 -2.53 13.26
C LYS A 207 6.87 -2.37 12.23
N TYR A 208 6.56 -1.73 11.12
CA TYR A 208 7.53 -1.54 10.04
C TYR A 208 7.31 -0.22 9.29
N ILE A 209 8.38 0.23 8.62
CA ILE A 209 8.32 1.28 7.60
C ILE A 209 9.05 0.76 6.37
N TYR A 210 8.35 0.68 5.23
CA TYR A 210 8.94 0.33 3.95
C TYR A 210 9.13 1.59 3.09
N PRO A 211 10.39 2.04 2.86
CA PRO A 211 10.67 3.32 2.22
C PRO A 211 10.96 3.19 0.72
N SER A 212 10.67 4.26 -0.04
CA SER A 212 11.25 4.52 -1.35
C SER A 212 11.73 5.96 -1.43
N PHE A 213 13.05 6.15 -1.57
CA PHE A 213 13.70 7.47 -1.60
C PHE A 213 13.81 7.99 -3.04
N GLY A 214 12.68 8.15 -3.70
CA GLY A 214 12.55 8.57 -5.07
C GLY A 214 11.22 8.15 -5.66
N VAL A 215 10.94 8.57 -6.88
CA VAL A 215 9.71 8.30 -7.62
C VAL A 215 10.03 7.77 -9.01
N THR A 216 9.17 6.92 -9.55
CA THR A 216 9.19 6.57 -10.97
C THR A 216 8.24 7.49 -11.73
N LEU A 217 8.70 8.06 -12.83
CA LEU A 217 7.94 8.98 -13.69
C LEU A 217 7.98 8.49 -15.14
N ARG A 218 7.11 7.51 -15.45
CA ARG A 218 6.97 6.98 -16.81
C ARG A 218 6.06 7.89 -17.65
N GLU A 219 6.15 7.85 -18.93
CA GLU A 219 5.37 8.59 -19.94
C GLU A 219 4.18 9.45 -19.41
N ASN A 220 2.92 9.02 -19.59
CA ASN A 220 1.73 9.78 -19.18
C ASN A 220 1.74 10.20 -17.71
N GLN A 221 2.34 9.39 -16.83
CA GLN A 221 2.51 9.71 -15.42
C GLN A 221 3.40 10.94 -15.25
N ARG A 222 4.53 11.03 -16.00
CA ARG A 222 5.46 12.17 -15.97
C ARG A 222 4.77 13.47 -16.35
N GLN A 223 4.02 13.46 -17.44
CA GLN A 223 3.27 14.63 -17.90
C GLN A 223 2.24 15.09 -16.84
N HIS A 224 1.50 14.13 -16.28
CA HIS A 224 0.55 14.43 -15.21
C HIS A 224 1.24 15.04 -13.98
N PHE A 225 2.34 14.43 -13.52
CA PHE A 225 3.11 14.91 -12.37
C PHE A 225 3.63 16.33 -12.59
N PHE A 226 4.26 16.61 -13.71
CA PHE A 226 4.78 17.95 -14.04
C PHE A 226 3.68 19.00 -14.11
N GLY A 227 2.52 18.67 -14.66
CA GLY A 227 1.34 19.54 -14.66
C GLY A 227 0.79 19.86 -13.26
N LYS A 228 1.20 19.11 -12.21
CA LYS A 228 0.74 19.31 -10.82
C LYS A 228 1.76 20.03 -9.93
N ILE A 229 3.05 19.87 -10.19
CA ILE A 229 4.12 20.47 -9.35
C ILE A 229 4.51 21.90 -9.77
N GLY A 230 4.04 22.35 -10.94
CA GLY A 230 4.32 23.67 -11.47
C GLY A 230 5.67 23.78 -12.19
N GLU A 231 5.83 24.88 -12.93
CA GLU A 231 6.94 25.05 -13.90
C GLU A 231 8.32 25.03 -13.24
N LYS A 232 8.50 25.72 -12.11
CA LYS A 232 9.79 25.81 -11.41
C LYS A 232 10.33 24.44 -11.01
N LEU A 233 9.48 23.62 -10.34
CA LEU A 233 9.88 22.28 -9.93
C LEU A 233 10.05 21.35 -11.15
N SER A 234 9.20 21.48 -12.17
CA SER A 234 9.33 20.68 -13.39
C SER A 234 10.67 20.93 -14.09
N LYS A 235 11.13 22.17 -14.18
CA LYS A 235 12.46 22.50 -14.70
C LYS A 235 13.57 21.84 -13.87
N GLN A 236 13.48 21.93 -12.55
CA GLN A 236 14.46 21.32 -11.64
C GLN A 236 14.50 19.78 -11.81
N TYR A 237 13.36 19.11 -12.00
CA TYR A 237 13.31 17.68 -12.31
C TYR A 237 13.96 17.34 -13.66
N ILE A 238 13.75 18.18 -14.68
CA ILE A 238 14.35 17.99 -16.00
C ILE A 238 15.87 18.19 -15.94
N GLU A 239 16.35 19.20 -15.24
CA GLU A 239 17.77 19.48 -15.04
C GLU A 239 18.48 18.34 -14.31
N GLU A 240 17.87 17.80 -13.25
CA GLU A 240 18.45 16.75 -12.41
C GLU A 240 18.38 15.36 -13.05
N PHE A 241 17.23 15.00 -13.66
CA PHE A 241 16.96 13.64 -14.08
C PHE A 241 16.90 13.43 -15.60
N GLY A 242 16.91 14.52 -16.41
CA GLY A 242 16.76 14.43 -17.86
C GLY A 242 15.53 13.63 -18.26
N ASP A 243 15.72 12.62 -19.12
CA ASP A 243 14.67 11.70 -19.58
C ASP A 243 14.54 10.43 -18.74
N SER A 244 15.31 10.29 -17.67
CA SER A 244 15.21 9.13 -16.79
C SER A 244 13.81 9.02 -16.16
N TYR A 245 13.21 7.83 -16.24
CA TYR A 245 11.99 7.58 -15.51
C TYR A 245 12.23 7.27 -14.02
N ILE A 246 13.45 6.94 -13.62
CA ILE A 246 13.84 6.73 -12.23
C ILE A 246 14.37 8.04 -11.68
N CYS A 247 13.63 8.68 -10.79
CA CYS A 247 13.97 9.94 -10.15
C CYS A 247 14.26 9.68 -8.65
N ASN A 248 15.49 9.21 -8.37
CA ASN A 248 15.92 9.03 -6.98
C ASN A 248 16.27 10.39 -6.36
N SER A 249 15.98 10.55 -5.06
CA SER A 249 16.39 11.76 -4.34
C SER A 249 17.91 11.99 -4.44
N PRO A 250 18.37 13.19 -4.79
CA PRO A 250 19.80 13.52 -4.72
C PRO A 250 20.40 13.30 -3.33
N LYS A 251 19.55 13.38 -2.28
CA LYS A 251 19.91 13.13 -0.88
C LYS A 251 19.72 11.65 -0.46
N GLN A 252 19.47 10.75 -1.40
CA GLN A 252 19.07 9.35 -1.09
C GLN A 252 20.04 8.66 -0.12
N LYS A 253 21.35 8.85 -0.26
CA LYS A 253 22.35 8.22 0.60
C LYS A 253 22.23 8.71 2.05
N GLU A 254 22.11 10.01 2.23
CA GLU A 254 21.95 10.64 3.54
C GLU A 254 20.63 10.23 4.20
N LEU A 255 19.52 10.36 3.47
CA LEU A 255 18.19 9.98 3.95
C LEU A 255 18.11 8.51 4.35
N LYS A 256 18.70 7.61 3.56
CA LYS A 256 18.77 6.17 3.88
C LYS A 256 19.58 5.91 5.16
N ALA A 257 20.70 6.57 5.34
CA ALA A 257 21.52 6.41 6.53
C ALA A 257 20.80 6.88 7.78
N HIS A 258 20.20 8.08 7.71
CA HIS A 258 19.43 8.65 8.82
C HIS A 258 18.19 7.81 9.15
N PHE A 259 17.42 7.41 8.16
CA PHE A 259 16.27 6.52 8.29
C PHE A 259 16.60 5.21 9.01
N LYS A 260 17.66 4.52 8.56
CA LYS A 260 18.10 3.26 9.19
C LYS A 260 18.47 3.46 10.65
N LYS A 261 19.28 4.48 10.95
CA LYS A 261 19.67 4.82 12.32
C LYS A 261 18.45 4.99 13.23
N LEU A 262 17.44 5.73 12.78
CA LEU A 262 16.20 5.95 13.54
C LEU A 262 15.38 4.67 13.69
N CYS A 263 15.20 3.89 12.61
CA CYS A 263 14.48 2.62 12.70
C CYS A 263 15.14 1.65 13.67
N ASP A 264 16.47 1.53 13.62
CA ASP A 264 17.24 0.70 14.56
C ASP A 264 17.07 1.19 16.01
N GLN A 265 17.10 2.51 16.23
CA GLN A 265 16.89 3.13 17.54
C GLN A 265 15.48 2.84 18.12
N TYR A 266 14.45 2.84 17.28
CA TYR A 266 13.07 2.64 17.70
C TYR A 266 12.57 1.19 17.54
N GLY A 267 13.40 0.27 17.09
CA GLY A 267 13.02 -1.14 16.86
C GLY A 267 11.99 -1.33 15.75
N ILE A 268 11.95 -0.43 14.75
CA ILE A 268 11.04 -0.49 13.61
C ILE A 268 11.68 -1.31 12.49
N LEU A 269 10.97 -2.30 11.97
CA LEU A 269 11.45 -3.13 10.85
C LEU A 269 11.43 -2.34 9.53
N TYR A 270 12.45 -2.53 8.70
CA TYR A 270 12.51 -1.87 7.37
C TYR A 270 13.07 -2.77 6.26
N LYS A 271 13.59 -3.94 6.60
CA LYS A 271 14.00 -4.94 5.60
C LYS A 271 12.84 -5.87 5.31
N MET A 272 12.54 -6.09 4.04
CA MET A 272 11.41 -6.91 3.62
C MET A 272 11.45 -8.33 4.22
N SER A 273 12.63 -8.94 4.26
CA SER A 273 12.81 -10.26 4.89
C SER A 273 12.36 -10.28 6.36
N ASP A 274 12.75 -9.25 7.11
CA ASP A 274 12.45 -9.17 8.54
C ASP A 274 10.96 -8.90 8.78
N ILE A 275 10.36 -8.05 7.93
CA ILE A 275 8.91 -7.76 7.95
C ILE A 275 8.11 -9.04 7.67
N ILE A 276 8.49 -9.81 6.65
CA ILE A 276 7.83 -11.09 6.31
C ILE A 276 7.98 -12.09 7.44
N ASN A 277 9.19 -12.24 8.00
CA ASN A 277 9.45 -13.17 9.09
C ASN A 277 8.64 -12.80 10.34
N GLU A 278 8.59 -11.51 10.69
CA GLU A 278 7.83 -11.04 11.85
C GLU A 278 6.32 -11.26 11.66
N SER A 279 5.80 -10.97 10.46
CA SER A 279 4.38 -11.18 10.16
C SER A 279 3.93 -12.65 10.27
N LYS A 280 4.86 -13.61 10.13
CA LYS A 280 4.62 -15.05 10.28
C LYS A 280 4.62 -15.52 11.74
N LYS A 281 5.26 -14.79 12.68
CA LYS A 281 5.38 -15.23 14.09
C LYS A 281 4.04 -15.32 14.82
N HIS A 282 3.02 -14.58 14.37
CA HIS A 282 1.67 -14.62 14.96
C HIS A 282 0.81 -15.78 14.46
N ILE A 283 1.30 -16.54 13.48
CA ILE A 283 0.62 -17.74 13.01
C ILE A 283 0.91 -18.84 14.03
N LYS A 284 -0.08 -19.18 14.86
CA LYS A 284 0.08 -20.24 15.85
C LYS A 284 0.45 -21.54 15.15
N THR A 285 1.51 -22.17 15.65
CA THR A 285 2.11 -23.44 15.20
C THR A 285 1.21 -24.67 15.47
N GLU A 286 -0.10 -24.52 15.59
CA GLU A 286 -1.04 -25.64 15.82
C GLU A 286 -1.15 -26.61 14.62
N GLN A 287 -0.57 -26.26 13.47
CA GLN A 287 -0.59 -27.17 12.30
C GLN A 287 0.62 -28.13 12.21
N ILE A 288 1.57 -28.09 13.12
CA ILE A 288 2.72 -29.02 13.12
C ILE A 288 2.39 -30.32 13.84
N ALA A 289 1.40 -30.34 14.71
CA ALA A 289 1.02 -31.54 15.50
C ALA A 289 0.13 -32.58 14.76
N LEU A 290 -0.30 -32.30 13.53
CA LEU A 290 -1.16 -33.22 12.74
C LEU A 290 -0.44 -33.87 11.55
N LYS A 291 0.90 -33.85 11.52
CA LYS A 291 1.74 -34.51 10.52
C LYS A 291 2.80 -35.45 11.12
N LEU A 292 2.52 -36.04 12.24
CA LEU A 292 3.27 -37.20 12.75
C LEU A 292 2.34 -38.37 12.91
#